data_74ba7753070cec318083e1c73b69c4a9
#
_entry.id   74ba7753070cec318083e1c73b69c4a9
#
_cell.length_a   1.000
_cell.length_b   1.000
_cell.length_c   1.000
_cell.angle_alpha   90.00
_cell.angle_beta   90.00
_cell.angle_gamma   90.00
#
_symmetry.space_group_name_H-M   'P 1'
#
loop_
_entity.id
_entity.type
_entity.pdbx_description
1 polymer ?
#
loop_
_entity_poly.entity_id
_entity_poly.type
_entity_poly.pdbx_seq_one_letter_code
_entity_poly.pdbx_strand_id
1 'polypeptide(L)'
;MNKQDILKKFQEMSKNTLIETLDIEFIAVGEDFLSAKMPVTPKVHQPFGLLHGGASIVLAETLGSTLSNIILQSDDFVAVGQHVDANHLRPKKEGTIFGHATVVKQGRTSHLIKIEIKDENDKLICYTHLTNAIISKKHV
;
A
#
# COMPACT_ATOMS: atom_id res chain seq x y z
N MET A 1 -4.35 -21.17 -1.01
CA MET A 1 -3.53 -20.41 -1.96
C MET A 1 -2.19 -20.10 -1.29
N ASN A 2 -1.07 -20.40 -1.92
CA ASN A 2 0.23 -20.10 -1.33
C ASN A 2 0.59 -18.61 -1.51
N LYS A 3 1.67 -18.19 -0.85
CA LYS A 3 2.08 -16.77 -0.86
C LYS A 3 2.36 -16.23 -2.25
N GLN A 4 3.00 -17.01 -3.11
CA GLN A 4 3.30 -16.58 -4.48
C GLN A 4 2.03 -16.41 -5.30
N ASP A 5 1.05 -17.28 -5.10
CA ASP A 5 -0.25 -17.17 -5.79
C ASP A 5 -1.01 -15.93 -5.34
N ILE A 6 -0.93 -15.58 -4.05
CA ILE A 6 -1.57 -14.37 -3.52
C ILE A 6 -0.94 -13.13 -4.17
N LEU A 7 0.37 -13.04 -4.18
CA LEU A 7 1.08 -11.91 -4.80
C LEU A 7 0.74 -11.78 -6.28
N LYS A 8 0.74 -12.91 -7.00
CA LYS A 8 0.40 -12.93 -8.43
C LYS A 8 -1.02 -12.47 -8.66
N LYS A 9 -1.97 -12.97 -7.87
CA LYS A 9 -3.39 -12.59 -7.98
C LYS A 9 -3.57 -11.08 -7.85
N PHE A 10 -3.03 -10.47 -6.80
CA PHE A 10 -3.20 -9.05 -6.56
C PHE A 10 -2.42 -8.19 -7.57
N GLN A 11 -1.28 -8.67 -8.05
CA GLN A 11 -0.57 -8.00 -9.12
C GLN A 11 -1.37 -8.01 -10.42
N GLU A 12 -2.00 -9.13 -10.77
CA GLU A 12 -2.85 -9.24 -11.96
C GLU A 12 -4.08 -8.33 -11.86
N MET A 13 -4.70 -8.27 -10.68
CA MET A 13 -5.84 -7.38 -10.43
C MET A 13 -5.48 -5.90 -10.56
N SER A 14 -4.20 -5.58 -10.48
CA SER A 14 -3.71 -4.20 -10.54
C SER A 14 -3.51 -3.69 -11.96
N LYS A 15 -3.63 -4.55 -12.97
CA LYS A 15 -3.49 -4.16 -14.37
C LYS A 15 -4.55 -3.13 -14.76
N ASN A 16 -4.14 -2.14 -15.52
CA ASN A 16 -5.00 -1.03 -15.99
C ASN A 16 -5.56 -0.20 -14.85
N THR A 17 -4.82 -0.12 -13.74
CA THR A 17 -5.18 0.71 -12.58
C THR A 17 -4.04 1.66 -12.26
N LEU A 18 -4.26 2.55 -11.29
CA LEU A 18 -3.24 3.47 -10.78
C LEU A 18 -2.00 2.71 -10.26
N ILE A 19 -2.21 1.52 -9.72
CA ILE A 19 -1.12 0.68 -9.19
C ILE A 19 -0.12 0.35 -10.29
N GLU A 20 -0.61 -0.06 -11.45
CA GLU A 20 0.23 -0.31 -12.62
C GLU A 20 0.87 0.97 -13.14
N THR A 21 0.11 2.06 -13.19
CA THR A 21 0.61 3.35 -13.67
C THR A 21 1.84 3.81 -12.91
N LEU A 22 1.89 3.58 -11.60
CA LEU A 22 3.01 3.97 -10.76
C LEU A 22 4.06 2.85 -10.60
N ASP A 23 3.93 1.76 -11.34
CA ASP A 23 4.86 0.62 -11.31
C ASP A 23 5.02 0.01 -9.91
N ILE A 24 3.95 -0.02 -9.15
CA ILE A 24 3.95 -0.65 -7.82
C ILE A 24 3.97 -2.16 -7.99
N GLU A 25 4.94 -2.82 -7.36
CA GLU A 25 5.12 -4.26 -7.41
C GLU A 25 5.03 -4.85 -6.01
N PHE A 26 4.10 -5.79 -5.81
CA PHE A 26 3.99 -6.54 -4.56
C PHE A 26 5.12 -7.54 -4.48
N ILE A 27 5.87 -7.55 -3.37
CA ILE A 27 7.09 -8.35 -3.26
C ILE A 27 7.06 -9.41 -2.16
N ALA A 28 6.26 -9.22 -1.11
CA ALA A 28 6.20 -10.20 -0.01
C ALA A 28 4.86 -10.09 0.72
N VAL A 29 4.35 -11.23 1.16
CA VAL A 29 3.10 -11.29 1.94
C VAL A 29 3.27 -12.31 3.07
N GLY A 30 2.68 -12.00 4.23
CA GLY A 30 2.59 -12.89 5.37
C GLY A 30 1.18 -12.87 5.94
N GLU A 31 0.98 -13.45 7.12
CA GLU A 31 -0.33 -13.48 7.77
C GLU A 31 -0.84 -12.09 8.13
N ASP A 32 0.06 -11.19 8.51
CA ASP A 32 -0.27 -9.86 9.02
C ASP A 32 0.51 -8.74 8.35
N PHE A 33 1.17 -9.01 7.22
CA PHE A 33 1.92 -7.98 6.50
C PHE A 33 1.86 -8.16 4.99
N LEU A 34 2.10 -7.05 4.30
CA LEU A 34 2.28 -7.00 2.85
C LEU A 34 3.35 -5.97 2.53
N SER A 35 4.27 -6.32 1.63
CA SER A 35 5.32 -5.41 1.17
C SER A 35 5.24 -5.20 -0.32
N ALA A 36 5.60 -4.00 -0.76
CA ALA A 36 5.68 -3.63 -2.17
C ALA A 36 6.81 -2.63 -2.37
N LYS A 37 7.20 -2.45 -3.63
CA LYS A 37 8.18 -1.44 -4.01
C LYS A 37 7.64 -0.57 -5.14
N MET A 38 8.20 0.64 -5.27
CA MET A 38 7.84 1.58 -6.33
C MET A 38 9.09 2.33 -6.78
N PRO A 39 9.36 2.41 -8.09
CA PRO A 39 10.49 3.21 -8.57
C PRO A 39 10.21 4.71 -8.42
N VAL A 40 11.25 5.48 -8.12
CA VAL A 40 11.16 6.93 -8.02
C VAL A 40 11.74 7.52 -9.30
N THR A 41 10.85 7.95 -10.19
CA THR A 41 11.16 8.53 -11.50
C THR A 41 10.42 9.85 -11.65
N PRO A 42 10.71 10.64 -12.69
CA PRO A 42 10.04 11.94 -12.89
C PRO A 42 8.50 11.91 -12.84
N LYS A 43 7.88 10.79 -13.25
CA LYS A 43 6.39 10.73 -13.22
C LYS A 43 5.79 10.71 -11.83
N VAL A 44 6.59 10.48 -10.79
CA VAL A 44 6.15 10.55 -9.40
C VAL A 44 6.84 11.69 -8.64
N HIS A 45 7.47 12.62 -9.34
CA HIS A 45 8.10 13.80 -8.75
C HIS A 45 7.11 14.93 -8.53
N GLN A 46 7.41 15.77 -7.53
CA GLN A 46 6.82 17.10 -7.39
C GLN A 46 7.77 18.12 -8.05
N PRO A 47 7.40 19.43 -8.14
CA PRO A 47 8.16 20.40 -8.94
C PRO A 47 9.63 20.60 -8.58
N PHE A 48 10.07 20.24 -7.38
CA PHE A 48 11.48 20.34 -6.99
C PHE A 48 12.32 19.13 -7.42
N GLY A 49 11.71 18.17 -8.15
CA GLY A 49 12.43 16.98 -8.60
C GLY A 49 12.58 15.91 -7.52
N LEU A 50 11.72 15.95 -6.52
CA LEU A 50 11.70 14.99 -5.42
C LEU A 50 10.41 14.19 -5.44
N LEU A 51 10.43 13.01 -4.84
CA LEU A 51 9.24 12.17 -4.71
C LEU A 51 8.08 12.97 -4.15
N HIS A 52 6.96 12.96 -4.88
CA HIS A 52 5.72 13.60 -4.46
C HIS A 52 5.14 12.85 -3.26
N GLY A 53 4.79 13.58 -2.20
CA GLY A 53 4.18 12.98 -1.01
C GLY A 53 2.92 12.19 -1.33
N GLY A 54 2.12 12.66 -2.29
CA GLY A 54 0.93 11.96 -2.75
C GLY A 54 1.25 10.59 -3.35
N ALA A 55 2.39 10.45 -4.03
CA ALA A 55 2.81 9.14 -4.57
C ALA A 55 3.16 8.16 -3.44
N SER A 56 3.79 8.63 -2.38
CA SER A 56 4.02 7.81 -1.18
C SER A 56 2.69 7.37 -0.56
N ILE A 57 1.70 8.25 -0.52
CA ILE A 57 0.37 7.92 0.02
C ILE A 57 -0.33 6.89 -0.86
N VAL A 58 -0.19 6.98 -2.20
CA VAL A 58 -0.74 5.96 -3.10
C VAL A 58 -0.15 4.58 -2.79
N LEU A 59 1.18 4.51 -2.61
CA LEU A 59 1.83 3.24 -2.24
C LEU A 59 1.31 2.74 -0.89
N ALA A 60 1.22 3.62 0.09
CA ALA A 60 0.75 3.26 1.43
C ALA A 60 -0.70 2.77 1.43
N GLU A 61 -1.59 3.50 0.79
CA GLU A 61 -3.01 3.13 0.72
C GLU A 61 -3.22 1.87 -0.08
N THR A 62 -2.47 1.69 -1.18
CA THR A 62 -2.48 0.45 -1.97
C THR A 62 -2.13 -0.74 -1.09
N LEU A 63 -1.03 -0.64 -0.33
CA LEU A 63 -0.59 -1.71 0.56
C LEU A 63 -1.60 -2.00 1.67
N GLY A 64 -2.07 -0.97 2.34
CA GLY A 64 -2.98 -1.14 3.47
C GLY A 64 -4.33 -1.70 3.07
N SER A 65 -4.89 -1.23 1.95
CA SER A 65 -6.18 -1.72 1.44
C SER A 65 -6.05 -3.16 0.95
N THR A 66 -4.97 -3.46 0.22
CA THR A 66 -4.73 -4.81 -0.29
C THR A 66 -4.52 -5.80 0.87
N LEU A 67 -3.75 -5.42 1.88
CA LEU A 67 -3.53 -6.28 3.05
C LEU A 67 -4.85 -6.61 3.74
N SER A 68 -5.71 -5.61 3.95
CA SER A 68 -7.02 -5.85 4.56
C SER A 68 -7.87 -6.81 3.74
N ASN A 69 -7.85 -6.68 2.42
CA ASN A 69 -8.63 -7.58 1.54
C ASN A 69 -8.06 -9.00 1.51
N ILE A 70 -6.75 -9.15 1.61
CA ILE A 70 -6.11 -10.47 1.76
C ILE A 70 -6.58 -11.13 3.06
N ILE A 71 -6.57 -10.38 4.16
CA ILE A 71 -6.96 -10.88 5.49
C ILE A 71 -8.43 -11.27 5.53
N LEU A 72 -9.30 -10.45 4.94
CA LEU A 72 -10.76 -10.71 4.94
C LEU A 72 -11.12 -12.02 4.27
N GLN A 73 -10.52 -12.32 3.12
CA GLN A 73 -10.81 -13.52 2.34
C GLN A 73 -12.33 -13.75 2.22
N SER A 74 -13.08 -12.68 1.96
CA SER A 74 -14.54 -12.71 1.99
C SER A 74 -15.12 -12.54 0.59
N ASP A 75 -16.23 -13.27 0.32
CA ASP A 75 -17.00 -13.06 -0.89
C ASP A 75 -18.07 -11.97 -0.71
N ASP A 76 -18.40 -11.65 0.54
CA ASP A 76 -19.49 -10.73 0.88
C ASP A 76 -19.01 -9.33 1.29
N PHE A 77 -17.78 -9.21 1.76
CA PHE A 77 -17.24 -7.96 2.29
C PHE A 77 -15.94 -7.57 1.60
N VAL A 78 -15.68 -6.26 1.60
CA VAL A 78 -14.48 -5.68 1.02
C VAL A 78 -13.99 -4.56 1.94
N ALA A 79 -12.68 -4.38 2.00
CA ALA A 79 -12.07 -3.27 2.71
C ALA A 79 -11.81 -2.14 1.72
N VAL A 80 -12.22 -0.92 2.10
CA VAL A 80 -11.96 0.29 1.31
C VAL A 80 -11.33 1.34 2.23
N GLY A 81 -10.38 2.11 1.71
CA GLY A 81 -9.73 3.17 2.45
C GLY A 81 -10.72 4.23 2.90
N GLN A 82 -10.71 4.58 4.18
CA GLN A 82 -11.59 5.59 4.76
C GLN A 82 -10.82 6.83 5.20
N HIS A 83 -9.66 6.63 5.80
CA HIS A 83 -8.84 7.72 6.30
C HIS A 83 -7.37 7.33 6.22
N VAL A 84 -6.54 8.24 5.73
CA VAL A 84 -5.09 8.06 5.70
C VAL A 84 -4.42 9.31 6.25
N ASP A 85 -3.42 9.12 7.10
CA ASP A 85 -2.51 10.20 7.48
C ASP A 85 -1.08 9.79 7.15
N ALA A 86 -0.25 10.79 6.91
CA ALA A 86 1.12 10.55 6.50
C ALA A 86 2.05 11.62 7.05
N ASN A 87 3.24 11.17 7.46
CA ASN A 87 4.35 12.04 7.83
C ASN A 87 5.48 11.78 6.85
N HIS A 88 5.81 12.79 6.03
CA HIS A 88 6.90 12.71 5.06
C HIS A 88 8.17 13.15 5.76
N LEU A 89 9.06 12.21 6.05
CA LEU A 89 10.17 12.43 6.97
C LEU A 89 11.51 12.65 6.27
N ARG A 90 11.62 12.24 4.99
CA ARG A 90 12.90 12.30 4.28
C ARG A 90 12.64 12.42 2.78
N PRO A 91 13.35 13.33 2.07
CA PRO A 91 13.19 13.44 0.62
C PRO A 91 13.80 12.23 -0.11
N LYS A 92 13.30 11.97 -1.31
CA LYS A 92 13.83 10.92 -2.18
C LYS A 92 13.85 11.45 -3.61
N LYS A 93 14.99 11.39 -4.26
CA LYS A 93 15.17 11.95 -5.60
C LYS A 93 15.02 10.90 -6.71
N GLU A 94 15.59 9.72 -6.48
CA GLU A 94 15.64 8.65 -7.48
C GLU A 94 15.77 7.30 -6.78
N GLY A 95 15.85 6.22 -7.55
CA GLY A 95 16.00 4.87 -7.01
C GLY A 95 14.66 4.24 -6.74
N THR A 96 14.56 3.53 -5.62
CA THR A 96 13.36 2.74 -5.29
C THR A 96 12.98 2.96 -3.83
N ILE A 97 11.68 3.02 -3.57
CA ILE A 97 11.14 3.01 -2.20
C ILE A 97 10.42 1.69 -1.94
N PHE A 98 10.43 1.27 -0.69
CA PHE A 98 9.89 0.00 -0.24
C PHE A 98 8.86 0.26 0.85
N GLY A 99 7.62 -0.17 0.62
CA GLY A 99 6.55 -0.05 1.59
C GLY A 99 6.32 -1.36 2.31
N HIS A 100 5.99 -1.27 3.60
CA HIS A 100 5.69 -2.42 4.44
C HIS A 100 4.49 -2.11 5.31
N ALA A 101 3.38 -2.81 5.05
CA ALA A 101 2.13 -2.64 5.79
C ALA A 101 1.99 -3.75 6.83
N THR A 102 1.62 -3.37 8.05
CA THR A 102 1.34 -4.30 9.13
C THR A 102 0.02 -3.94 9.81
N VAL A 103 -0.67 -4.95 10.32
CA VAL A 103 -1.95 -4.75 11.00
C VAL A 103 -1.70 -4.23 12.40
N VAL A 104 -2.31 -3.08 12.75
CA VAL A 104 -2.35 -2.57 14.12
C VAL A 104 -3.56 -3.15 14.84
N LYS A 105 -4.73 -3.11 14.19
CA LYS A 105 -5.97 -3.68 14.75
C LYS A 105 -6.88 -4.14 13.63
N GLN A 106 -7.36 -5.35 13.76
CA GLN A 106 -8.36 -5.93 12.87
C GLN A 106 -9.69 -5.96 13.61
N GLY A 107 -10.48 -4.91 13.42
CA GLY A 107 -11.82 -4.82 13.99
C GLY A 107 -12.87 -5.43 13.06
N ARG A 108 -14.10 -5.53 13.56
CA ARG A 108 -15.21 -6.11 12.79
C ARG A 108 -15.67 -5.18 11.65
N THR A 109 -15.66 -3.88 11.89
CA THR A 109 -16.16 -2.88 10.92
C THR A 109 -15.06 -2.00 10.35
N SER A 110 -13.85 -2.07 10.89
CA SER A 110 -12.71 -1.31 10.40
C SER A 110 -11.40 -2.02 10.74
N HIS A 111 -10.39 -1.76 9.91
CA HIS A 111 -9.01 -2.17 10.17
C HIS A 111 -8.13 -0.93 10.28
N LEU A 112 -7.19 -0.95 11.22
CA LEU A 112 -6.13 0.05 11.29
C LEU A 112 -4.82 -0.59 10.87
N ILE A 113 -4.21 -0.04 9.83
CA ILE A 113 -2.97 -0.56 9.24
C ILE A 113 -1.87 0.50 9.37
N LYS A 114 -0.69 0.07 9.77
CA LYS A 114 0.51 0.92 9.77
C LYS A 114 1.30 0.62 8.52
N ILE A 115 1.77 1.64 7.81
CA ILE A 115 2.63 1.47 6.65
C ILE A 115 3.87 2.33 6.81
N GLU A 116 5.03 1.70 6.74
CA GLU A 116 6.32 2.37 6.73
C GLU A 116 6.91 2.27 5.33
N ILE A 117 7.38 3.40 4.81
CA ILE A 117 8.05 3.46 3.50
C ILE A 117 9.50 3.86 3.74
N LYS A 118 10.42 3.06 3.20
CA LYS A 118 11.86 3.22 3.40
C LYS A 118 12.60 3.25 2.07
N ASP A 119 13.79 3.81 2.09
CA ASP A 119 14.68 3.78 0.92
C ASP A 119 15.52 2.48 0.90
N GLU A 120 16.43 2.39 -0.07
CA GLU A 120 17.30 1.22 -0.26
C GLU A 120 18.26 1.00 0.92
N ASN A 121 18.48 2.03 1.75
CA ASN A 121 19.35 1.97 2.92
C ASN A 121 18.57 1.81 4.22
N ASP A 122 17.30 1.39 4.11
CA ASP A 122 16.40 1.17 5.24
C ASP A 122 16.09 2.45 6.05
N LYS A 123 16.23 3.61 5.41
CA LYS A 123 15.91 4.90 6.02
C LYS A 123 14.43 5.22 5.83
N LEU A 124 13.77 5.63 6.89
CA LEU A 124 12.34 5.92 6.86
C LEU A 124 12.04 7.20 6.05
N ILE A 125 11.29 7.03 4.97
CA ILE A 125 10.86 8.10 4.06
C ILE A 125 9.51 8.66 4.49
N CYS A 126 8.57 7.77 4.80
CA CYS A 126 7.19 8.14 5.11
C CYS A 126 6.61 7.17 6.14
N TYR A 127 5.89 7.73 7.11
CA TYR A 127 5.24 6.96 8.15
C TYR A 127 3.74 7.25 8.10
N THR A 128 2.93 6.21 7.89
CA THR A 128 1.51 6.36 7.61
C THR A 128 0.65 5.41 8.43
N HIS A 129 -0.58 5.84 8.66
CA HIS A 129 -1.65 4.97 9.15
C HIS A 129 -2.83 5.06 8.19
N LEU A 130 -3.46 3.93 7.92
CA LEU A 130 -4.64 3.82 7.08
C LEU A 130 -5.74 3.14 7.88
N THR A 131 -6.91 3.77 7.94
CA THR A 131 -8.12 3.14 8.44
C THR A 131 -8.95 2.68 7.25
N ASN A 132 -9.25 1.39 7.19
CA ASN A 132 -10.13 0.81 6.18
C ASN A 132 -11.50 0.55 6.78
N ALA A 133 -12.56 0.92 6.06
CA ALA A 133 -13.91 0.50 6.38
C ALA A 133 -14.16 -0.87 5.76
N ILE A 134 -14.82 -1.74 6.50
CA ILE A 134 -15.23 -3.07 6.02
C ILE A 134 -16.70 -2.95 5.63
N ILE A 135 -16.98 -3.04 4.34
CA ILE A 135 -18.33 -2.82 3.79
C ILE A 135 -18.79 -4.02 2.98
N SER A 136 -20.12 -4.12 2.82
CA SER A 136 -20.71 -5.14 1.95
C SER A 136 -20.35 -4.86 0.49
N LYS A 137 -20.02 -5.90 -0.25
CA LYS A 137 -19.77 -5.81 -1.71
C LYS A 137 -20.97 -5.29 -2.48
N LYS A 138 -22.16 -5.33 -1.90
CA LYS A 138 -23.38 -4.76 -2.52
C LYS A 138 -23.28 -3.24 -2.70
N HIS A 139 -22.35 -2.57 -2.01
CA HIS A 139 -22.18 -1.12 -2.06
C HIS A 139 -21.01 -0.66 -2.92
N VAL A 140 -20.37 -1.57 -3.66
CA VAL A 140 -19.25 -1.26 -4.55
C VAL A 140 -19.55 -1.62 -6.00
#